data_22fd4cab7c42daf02e629dd3c5dac520
#
_entry.id   22fd4cab7c42daf02e629dd3c5dac520
#
_cell.length_a   1.000
_cell.length_b   1.000
_cell.length_c   1.000
_cell.angle_alpha   90.00
_cell.angle_beta   90.00
_cell.angle_gamma   90.00
#
_symmetry.space_group_name_H-M   'P 1'
#
loop_
_entity.id
_entity.type
_entity.pdbx_description
1 polymer ?
#
loop_
_entity_poly.entity_id
_entity_poly.type
_entity_poly.pdbx_seq_one_letter_code
_entity_poly.pdbx_strand_id
1 'polypeptide(L)'
;MATVSSSPARSPAASLGARLYLITGASPDLPDFLEAAVRGGVDLVQVREKSLADGELLGVLEAARETTRRLGVPLVVNDRPDLAVLVGADFIHVGQDDLPVAAARRFGLPVGLSTHSPEQLAAADADYVGVGPVFATPTKEGRPGVGLAYVRHAAAHARVPWFAIGGIDEANVAEVVAAGAERIAVVRAIGDAADPERAARALRAALGGATV
;
A
#
# COMPACT_ATOMS: atom_id res chain seq x y z
N MET A 1 -38.46 -11.92 4.17
CA MET A 1 -37.67 -11.36 3.07
C MET A 1 -36.96 -10.12 3.60
N ALA A 2 -35.69 -10.23 3.92
CA ALA A 2 -34.89 -9.10 4.40
C ALA A 2 -34.28 -8.42 3.18
N THR A 3 -34.60 -7.16 2.97
CA THR A 3 -33.99 -6.32 1.92
C THR A 3 -32.56 -6.00 2.29
N VAL A 4 -31.62 -6.58 1.58
CA VAL A 4 -30.20 -6.19 1.64
C VAL A 4 -30.09 -4.78 1.05
N SER A 5 -29.86 -3.79 1.92
CA SER A 5 -29.55 -2.42 1.53
C SER A 5 -28.16 -2.41 0.85
N SER A 6 -28.15 -2.32 -0.47
CA SER A 6 -26.91 -2.10 -1.22
C SER A 6 -26.49 -0.64 -1.01
N SER A 7 -25.48 -0.41 -0.17
CA SER A 7 -24.73 0.85 -0.19
C SER A 7 -24.18 1.07 -1.60
N PRO A 8 -24.24 2.31 -2.14
CA PRO A 8 -23.67 2.59 -3.45
C PRO A 8 -22.16 2.32 -3.43
N ALA A 9 -21.70 1.48 -4.35
CA ALA A 9 -20.30 1.20 -4.54
C ALA A 9 -19.55 2.54 -4.78
N ARG A 10 -18.67 2.91 -3.87
CA ARG A 10 -17.74 4.03 -4.07
C ARG A 10 -16.90 3.73 -5.30
N SER A 11 -16.85 4.66 -6.23
CA SER A 11 -16.01 4.54 -7.43
C SER A 11 -14.55 4.32 -7.02
N PRO A 12 -13.84 3.28 -7.53
CA PRO A 12 -12.47 2.94 -7.10
C PRO A 12 -11.48 4.11 -7.21
N ALA A 13 -11.66 4.96 -8.21
CA ALA A 13 -10.81 6.14 -8.43
C ALA A 13 -10.92 7.22 -7.34
N ALA A 14 -12.06 7.31 -6.64
CA ALA A 14 -12.27 8.33 -5.60
C ALA A 14 -11.60 7.98 -4.26
N SER A 15 -11.16 6.74 -4.05
CA SER A 15 -10.59 6.27 -2.77
C SER A 15 -9.07 6.29 -2.70
N LEU A 16 -8.35 6.58 -3.79
CA LEU A 16 -6.89 6.71 -3.80
C LEU A 16 -6.41 8.16 -3.63
N GLY A 17 -7.09 8.93 -2.79
CA GLY A 17 -6.55 10.16 -2.20
C GLY A 17 -5.39 9.92 -1.23
N ALA A 18 -5.14 8.66 -0.90
CA ALA A 18 -4.08 8.24 0.00
C ALA A 18 -2.69 8.68 -0.48
N ARG A 19 -1.87 9.15 0.45
CA ARG A 19 -0.52 9.65 0.19
C ARG A 19 0.57 8.89 0.95
N LEU A 20 0.26 8.37 2.14
CA LEU A 20 1.18 7.58 2.96
C LEU A 20 0.64 6.16 3.14
N TYR A 21 1.19 5.24 2.40
CA TYR A 21 0.81 3.84 2.33
C TYR A 21 1.73 3.00 3.22
N LEU A 22 1.18 2.41 4.28
CA LEU A 22 1.91 1.48 5.14
C LEU A 22 1.72 0.05 4.64
N ILE A 23 2.82 -0.69 4.49
CA ILE A 23 2.82 -2.13 4.25
C ILE A 23 3.42 -2.81 5.48
N THR A 24 2.69 -3.74 6.07
CA THR A 24 3.09 -4.45 7.28
C THR A 24 2.80 -5.95 7.17
N GLY A 25 3.48 -6.76 7.99
CA GLY A 25 3.18 -8.16 8.21
C GLY A 25 2.31 -8.39 9.44
N ALA A 26 2.26 -9.65 9.89
CA ALA A 26 1.63 -10.04 11.13
C ALA A 26 2.46 -9.59 12.34
N SER A 27 1.79 -9.12 13.39
CA SER A 27 2.37 -8.82 14.70
C SER A 27 1.30 -9.05 15.77
N PRO A 28 1.66 -9.49 16.99
CA PRO A 28 0.72 -9.64 18.10
C PRO A 28 0.00 -8.34 18.47
N ASP A 29 0.65 -7.20 18.31
CA ASP A 29 0.20 -5.84 18.61
C ASP A 29 -0.25 -5.08 17.34
N LEU A 30 -0.58 -5.80 16.26
CA LEU A 30 -0.97 -5.19 14.99
C LEU A 30 -2.06 -4.11 15.12
N PRO A 31 -3.14 -4.29 15.90
CA PRO A 31 -4.17 -3.25 16.07
C PRO A 31 -3.61 -1.94 16.65
N ASP A 32 -2.83 -2.02 17.73
CA ASP A 32 -2.25 -0.84 18.40
C ASP A 32 -1.22 -0.14 17.51
N PHE A 33 -0.42 -0.93 16.79
CA PHE A 33 0.53 -0.43 15.80
C PHE A 33 -0.18 0.32 14.66
N LEU A 34 -1.25 -0.23 14.11
CA LEU A 34 -2.03 0.42 13.06
C LEU A 34 -2.68 1.72 13.56
N GLU A 35 -3.19 1.74 14.80
CA GLU A 35 -3.73 2.97 15.40
C GLU A 35 -2.67 4.07 15.50
N ALA A 36 -1.47 3.74 16.01
CA ALA A 36 -0.38 4.69 16.09
C ALA A 36 0.04 5.22 14.72
N ALA A 37 0.21 4.34 13.73
CA ALA A 37 0.59 4.72 12.38
C ALA A 37 -0.45 5.63 11.71
N VAL A 38 -1.75 5.33 11.87
CA VAL A 38 -2.86 6.14 11.32
C VAL A 38 -2.95 7.49 12.01
N ARG A 39 -2.77 7.58 13.34
CA ARG A 39 -2.67 8.88 14.05
C ARG A 39 -1.51 9.72 13.53
N GLY A 40 -0.43 9.09 13.08
CA GLY A 40 0.71 9.73 12.42
C GLY A 40 0.46 10.18 10.99
N GLY A 41 -0.65 9.76 10.36
CA GLY A 41 -1.03 10.20 9.02
C GLY A 41 -0.96 9.13 7.94
N VAL A 42 -0.80 7.85 8.29
CA VAL A 42 -1.03 6.72 7.35
C VAL A 42 -2.50 6.74 6.92
N ASP A 43 -2.73 6.68 5.61
CA ASP A 43 -4.05 6.78 5.01
C ASP A 43 -4.37 5.62 4.03
N LEU A 44 -3.48 4.63 3.94
CA LEU A 44 -3.69 3.34 3.27
C LEU A 44 -2.84 2.27 3.97
N VAL A 45 -3.42 1.10 4.26
CA VAL A 45 -2.74 0.00 4.94
C VAL A 45 -2.77 -1.25 4.07
N GLN A 46 -1.63 -1.95 3.93
CA GLN A 46 -1.54 -3.28 3.33
C GLN A 46 -1.04 -4.28 4.34
N VAL A 47 -1.73 -5.41 4.44
CA VAL A 47 -1.18 -6.60 5.09
C VAL A 47 -0.50 -7.47 4.04
N ARG A 48 0.81 -7.67 4.20
CA ARG A 48 1.66 -8.50 3.37
C ARG A 48 2.38 -9.52 4.24
N GLU A 49 1.85 -10.73 4.25
CA GLU A 49 2.41 -11.88 4.96
C GLU A 49 2.54 -13.05 4.00
N LYS A 50 3.70 -13.70 3.99
CA LYS A 50 4.01 -14.79 3.04
C LYS A 50 4.35 -16.12 3.70
N SER A 51 4.41 -16.16 5.02
CA SER A 51 4.90 -17.31 5.80
C SER A 51 3.82 -18.00 6.63
N LEU A 52 2.71 -17.34 6.89
CA LEU A 52 1.62 -17.92 7.69
C LEU A 52 0.75 -18.89 6.90
N ALA A 53 0.21 -19.88 7.59
CA ALA A 53 -0.85 -20.71 7.06
C ALA A 53 -2.14 -19.90 6.84
N ASP A 54 -3.00 -20.34 5.91
CA ASP A 54 -4.19 -19.61 5.48
C ASP A 54 -5.13 -19.22 6.64
N GLY A 55 -5.33 -20.10 7.61
CA GLY A 55 -6.18 -19.81 8.76
C GLY A 55 -5.59 -18.74 9.70
N GLU A 56 -4.28 -18.75 9.90
CA GLU A 56 -3.58 -17.75 10.70
C GLU A 56 -3.59 -16.39 9.98
N LEU A 57 -3.32 -16.40 8.67
CA LEU A 57 -3.38 -15.20 7.84
C LEU A 57 -4.79 -14.60 7.83
N LEU A 58 -5.83 -15.41 7.76
CA LEU A 58 -7.22 -14.95 7.83
C LEU A 58 -7.47 -14.19 9.14
N GLY A 59 -7.06 -14.75 10.29
CA GLY A 59 -7.20 -14.07 11.59
C GLY A 59 -6.48 -12.73 11.66
N VAL A 60 -5.27 -12.64 11.10
CA VAL A 60 -4.50 -11.37 11.00
C VAL A 60 -5.25 -10.35 10.14
N LEU A 61 -5.79 -10.78 9.00
CA LEU A 61 -6.54 -9.92 8.08
C LEU A 61 -7.87 -9.43 8.70
N GLU A 62 -8.56 -10.27 9.45
CA GLU A 62 -9.79 -9.89 10.18
C GLU A 62 -9.49 -8.82 11.24
N ALA A 63 -8.43 -8.99 12.04
CA ALA A 63 -8.01 -8.00 13.03
C ALA A 63 -7.59 -6.66 12.37
N ALA A 64 -6.83 -6.73 11.27
CA ALA A 64 -6.45 -5.55 10.50
C ALA A 64 -7.69 -4.85 9.90
N ARG A 65 -8.66 -5.62 9.37
CA ARG A 65 -9.89 -5.08 8.80
C ARG A 65 -10.76 -4.38 9.84
N GLU A 66 -10.96 -4.99 11.00
CA GLU A 66 -11.69 -4.36 12.09
C GLU A 66 -11.08 -3.01 12.48
N THR A 67 -9.75 -3.00 12.66
CA THR A 67 -9.00 -1.80 13.03
C THR A 67 -9.09 -0.72 11.95
N THR A 68 -8.79 -1.05 10.69
CA THR A 68 -8.78 -0.07 9.59
C THR A 68 -10.18 0.49 9.33
N ARG A 69 -11.24 -0.32 9.48
CA ARG A 69 -12.62 0.13 9.35
C ARG A 69 -12.99 1.14 10.45
N ARG A 70 -12.59 0.88 11.69
CA ARG A 70 -12.81 1.79 12.82
C ARG A 70 -12.09 3.12 12.63
N LEU A 71 -10.90 3.09 12.02
CA LEU A 71 -10.08 4.27 11.75
C LEU A 71 -10.45 4.98 10.44
N GLY A 72 -11.34 4.42 9.63
CA GLY A 72 -11.74 5.01 8.34
C GLY A 72 -10.68 4.93 7.25
N VAL A 73 -9.70 4.01 7.37
CA VAL A 73 -8.58 3.84 6.44
C VAL A 73 -8.81 2.57 5.61
N PRO A 74 -8.58 2.60 4.27
CA PRO A 74 -8.72 1.42 3.43
C PRO A 74 -7.69 0.33 3.74
N LEU A 75 -8.12 -0.95 3.58
CA LEU A 75 -7.28 -2.14 3.70
C LEU A 75 -6.97 -2.72 2.32
N VAL A 76 -5.71 -3.02 2.09
CA VAL A 76 -5.20 -3.77 0.93
C VAL A 76 -4.73 -5.15 1.41
N VAL A 77 -5.08 -6.20 0.68
CA VAL A 77 -4.55 -7.55 0.91
C VAL A 77 -3.56 -7.91 -0.20
N ASN A 78 -2.38 -8.36 0.18
CA ASN A 78 -1.33 -8.75 -0.75
C ASN A 78 -1.53 -10.19 -1.25
N ASP A 79 -1.43 -10.41 -2.57
CA ASP A 79 -1.40 -11.71 -3.30
C ASP A 79 -2.61 -12.65 -3.12
N ARG A 80 -3.47 -12.43 -2.13
CA ARG A 80 -4.58 -13.34 -1.75
C ARG A 80 -5.94 -12.69 -2.01
N PRO A 81 -6.39 -12.64 -3.27
CA PRO A 81 -7.70 -12.06 -3.62
C PRO A 81 -8.88 -12.80 -2.99
N ASP A 82 -8.75 -14.09 -2.77
CA ASP A 82 -9.71 -14.93 -2.06
C ASP A 82 -9.93 -14.45 -0.61
N LEU A 83 -8.84 -14.25 0.14
CA LEU A 83 -8.91 -13.74 1.51
C LEU A 83 -9.35 -12.27 1.55
N ALA A 84 -8.93 -11.47 0.56
CA ALA A 84 -9.37 -10.08 0.45
C ALA A 84 -10.90 -9.96 0.41
N VAL A 85 -11.56 -10.82 -0.37
CA VAL A 85 -13.02 -10.87 -0.45
C VAL A 85 -13.63 -11.34 0.87
N LEU A 86 -13.08 -12.40 1.48
CA LEU A 86 -13.60 -12.95 2.74
C LEU A 86 -13.61 -11.91 3.87
N VAL A 87 -12.55 -11.10 4.00
CA VAL A 87 -12.47 -10.07 5.05
C VAL A 87 -13.12 -8.75 4.64
N GLY A 88 -13.60 -8.63 3.41
CA GLY A 88 -14.17 -7.38 2.90
C GLY A 88 -13.14 -6.25 2.79
N ALA A 89 -11.91 -6.58 2.32
CA ALA A 89 -10.89 -5.59 2.02
C ALA A 89 -11.33 -4.62 0.91
N ASP A 90 -10.65 -3.49 0.81
CA ASP A 90 -10.97 -2.45 -0.18
C ASP A 90 -10.18 -2.63 -1.50
N PHE A 91 -8.98 -3.24 -1.42
CA PHE A 91 -8.08 -3.46 -2.55
C PHE A 91 -7.34 -4.79 -2.46
N ILE A 92 -6.87 -5.26 -3.61
CA ILE A 92 -5.86 -6.31 -3.76
C ILE A 92 -4.58 -5.68 -4.27
N HIS A 93 -3.41 -6.20 -3.88
CA HIS A 93 -2.13 -5.84 -4.49
C HIS A 93 -1.38 -7.08 -4.94
N VAL A 94 -0.86 -7.08 -6.16
CA VAL A 94 -0.09 -8.19 -6.74
C VAL A 94 1.27 -7.72 -7.26
N GLY A 95 2.23 -8.62 -7.32
CA GLY A 95 3.52 -8.43 -7.98
C GLY A 95 3.51 -8.95 -9.43
N GLN A 96 4.67 -8.88 -10.09
CA GLN A 96 4.84 -9.30 -11.48
C GLN A 96 4.76 -10.83 -11.66
N ASP A 97 5.14 -11.57 -10.62
CA ASP A 97 5.21 -13.03 -10.64
C ASP A 97 4.00 -13.68 -9.94
N ASP A 98 3.09 -12.86 -9.42
CA ASP A 98 1.88 -13.30 -8.72
C ASP A 98 0.70 -13.48 -9.70
N LEU A 99 -0.54 -13.57 -9.20
CA LEU A 99 -1.73 -13.69 -10.03
C LEU A 99 -1.85 -12.47 -10.98
N PRO A 100 -2.03 -12.68 -12.31
CA PRO A 100 -2.22 -11.57 -13.24
C PRO A 100 -3.37 -10.64 -12.84
N VAL A 101 -3.21 -9.33 -13.04
CA VAL A 101 -4.20 -8.30 -12.68
C VAL A 101 -5.61 -8.65 -13.20
N ALA A 102 -5.71 -9.09 -14.47
CA ALA A 102 -6.99 -9.47 -15.07
C ALA A 102 -7.68 -10.65 -14.34
N ALA A 103 -6.89 -11.57 -13.79
CA ALA A 103 -7.41 -12.68 -13.00
C ALA A 103 -7.80 -12.21 -11.58
N ALA A 104 -6.99 -11.37 -10.93
CA ALA A 104 -7.28 -10.82 -9.62
C ALA A 104 -8.54 -9.95 -9.63
N ARG A 105 -8.79 -9.17 -10.69
CA ARG A 105 -10.03 -8.37 -10.87
C ARG A 105 -11.32 -9.18 -10.88
N ARG A 106 -11.26 -10.48 -11.22
CA ARG A 106 -12.45 -11.35 -11.19
C ARG A 106 -13.03 -11.54 -9.80
N PHE A 107 -12.27 -11.20 -8.76
CA PHE A 107 -12.75 -11.20 -7.38
C PHE A 107 -13.55 -9.94 -7.01
N GLY A 108 -13.72 -8.99 -7.94
CA GLY A 108 -14.59 -7.82 -7.76
C GLY A 108 -13.98 -6.65 -7.00
N LEU A 109 -12.68 -6.69 -6.70
CA LEU A 109 -11.96 -5.62 -6.02
C LEU A 109 -10.99 -4.93 -6.97
N PRO A 110 -10.70 -3.62 -6.78
CA PRO A 110 -9.65 -2.93 -7.50
C PRO A 110 -8.26 -3.50 -7.15
N VAL A 111 -7.37 -3.52 -8.15
CA VAL A 111 -6.09 -4.21 -8.08
C VAL A 111 -4.93 -3.25 -8.28
N GLY A 112 -4.01 -3.22 -7.32
CA GLY A 112 -2.70 -2.59 -7.44
C GLY A 112 -1.65 -3.54 -7.99
N LEU A 113 -0.65 -3.00 -8.70
CA LEU A 113 0.44 -3.76 -9.31
C LEU A 113 1.79 -3.15 -8.96
N SER A 114 2.75 -3.98 -8.50
CA SER A 114 4.14 -3.56 -8.38
C SER A 114 4.79 -3.43 -9.75
N THR A 115 5.50 -2.31 -10.02
CA THR A 115 6.27 -2.09 -11.26
C THR A 115 7.72 -1.72 -10.93
N HIS A 116 8.65 -2.17 -11.78
CA HIS A 116 10.10 -2.07 -11.56
C HIS A 116 10.85 -1.45 -12.73
N SER A 117 10.16 -1.14 -13.83
CA SER A 117 10.74 -0.50 -15.01
C SER A 117 9.72 0.36 -15.75
N PRO A 118 10.16 1.30 -16.62
CA PRO A 118 9.30 2.07 -17.51
C PRO A 118 8.38 1.21 -18.37
N GLU A 119 8.87 0.07 -18.85
CA GLU A 119 8.11 -0.85 -19.71
C GLU A 119 6.96 -1.50 -18.92
N GLN A 120 7.23 -1.94 -17.67
CA GLN A 120 6.20 -2.49 -16.79
C GLN A 120 5.15 -1.44 -16.42
N LEU A 121 5.58 -0.19 -16.18
CA LEU A 121 4.65 0.92 -15.91
C LEU A 121 3.75 1.20 -17.12
N ALA A 122 4.32 1.25 -18.32
CA ALA A 122 3.57 1.51 -19.56
C ALA A 122 2.57 0.40 -19.89
N ALA A 123 2.89 -0.85 -19.55
CA ALA A 123 2.05 -2.03 -19.77
C ALA A 123 1.04 -2.28 -18.64
N ALA A 124 1.12 -1.54 -17.52
CA ALA A 124 0.30 -1.79 -16.35
C ALA A 124 -1.19 -1.48 -16.62
N ASP A 125 -2.03 -2.51 -16.60
CA ASP A 125 -3.49 -2.39 -16.57
C ASP A 125 -3.99 -2.63 -15.13
N ALA A 126 -3.69 -1.71 -14.23
CA ALA A 126 -4.03 -1.78 -12.81
C ALA A 126 -4.72 -0.50 -12.36
N ASP A 127 -5.39 -0.55 -11.20
CA ASP A 127 -6.12 0.60 -10.65
C ASP A 127 -5.18 1.58 -9.94
N TYR A 128 -4.03 1.11 -9.49
CA TYR A 128 -2.88 1.89 -9.04
C TYR A 128 -1.59 1.08 -9.16
N VAL A 129 -0.43 1.71 -9.09
CA VAL A 129 0.86 1.02 -9.18
C VAL A 129 1.85 1.40 -8.09
N GLY A 130 2.67 0.43 -7.67
CA GLY A 130 3.88 0.65 -6.90
C GLY A 130 5.08 0.85 -7.85
N VAL A 131 5.87 1.89 -7.63
CA VAL A 131 7.03 2.27 -8.45
C VAL A 131 8.30 2.08 -7.62
N GLY A 132 9.07 1.05 -7.89
CA GLY A 132 10.26 0.76 -7.11
C GLY A 132 10.86 -0.63 -7.32
N PRO A 133 11.83 -1.03 -6.46
CA PRO A 133 12.32 -0.32 -5.28
C PRO A 133 13.19 0.89 -5.63
N VAL A 134 12.88 2.07 -5.08
CA VAL A 134 13.66 3.29 -5.36
C VAL A 134 15.10 3.13 -4.86
N PHE A 135 15.27 2.72 -3.62
CA PHE A 135 16.55 2.38 -3.01
C PHE A 135 16.65 0.88 -2.73
N ALA A 136 17.87 0.37 -2.61
CA ALA A 136 18.07 -1.02 -2.21
C ALA A 136 17.41 -1.31 -0.86
N THR A 137 16.72 -2.45 -0.75
CA THR A 137 15.99 -2.82 0.46
C THR A 137 16.03 -4.33 0.67
N PRO A 138 16.21 -4.82 1.90
CA PRO A 138 16.13 -6.25 2.20
C PRO A 138 14.72 -6.83 2.09
N THR A 139 13.67 -6.01 2.04
CA THR A 139 12.27 -6.48 1.93
C THR A 139 11.98 -7.27 0.65
N LYS A 140 12.76 -7.03 -0.43
CA LYS A 140 12.78 -7.84 -1.66
C LYS A 140 14.24 -8.15 -1.97
N GLU A 141 14.75 -9.25 -1.40
CA GLU A 141 16.12 -9.71 -1.59
C GLU A 141 16.52 -9.80 -3.07
N GLY A 142 17.74 -9.38 -3.38
CA GLY A 142 18.36 -9.51 -4.71
C GLY A 142 17.93 -8.49 -5.76
N ARG A 143 17.06 -7.51 -5.46
CA ARG A 143 16.72 -6.45 -6.40
C ARG A 143 17.50 -5.17 -6.09
N PRO A 144 18.36 -4.70 -7.02
CA PRO A 144 18.99 -3.39 -6.90
C PRO A 144 17.91 -2.30 -6.94
N GLY A 145 18.20 -1.15 -6.31
CA GLY A 145 17.34 0.03 -6.42
C GLY A 145 17.29 0.52 -7.87
N VAL A 146 16.09 0.88 -8.33
CA VAL A 146 15.88 1.45 -9.68
C VAL A 146 16.17 2.95 -9.72
N GLY A 147 16.39 3.57 -8.57
CA GLY A 147 16.80 4.95 -8.41
C GLY A 147 15.71 5.99 -8.70
N LEU A 148 16.04 7.24 -8.45
CA LEU A 148 15.16 8.39 -8.66
C LEU A 148 14.83 8.66 -10.14
N ALA A 149 15.59 8.10 -11.08
CA ALA A 149 15.30 8.20 -12.51
C ALA A 149 13.94 7.56 -12.85
N TYR A 150 13.63 6.41 -12.25
CA TYR A 150 12.33 5.76 -12.44
C TYR A 150 11.19 6.50 -11.75
N VAL A 151 11.44 7.14 -10.60
CA VAL A 151 10.46 8.03 -9.95
C VAL A 151 10.09 9.21 -10.86
N ARG A 152 11.09 9.89 -11.47
CA ARG A 152 10.86 10.98 -12.42
C ARG A 152 10.10 10.49 -13.67
N HIS A 153 10.45 9.30 -14.16
CA HIS A 153 9.73 8.71 -15.28
C HIS A 153 8.25 8.46 -14.93
N ALA A 154 7.96 7.90 -13.75
CA ALA A 154 6.60 7.68 -13.29
C ALA A 154 5.82 8.99 -13.11
N ALA A 155 6.46 10.03 -12.56
CA ALA A 155 5.84 11.36 -12.41
C ALA A 155 5.41 11.96 -13.75
N ALA A 156 6.14 11.69 -14.83
CA ALA A 156 5.83 12.19 -16.18
C ALA A 156 4.86 11.31 -16.99
N HIS A 157 4.80 10.01 -16.72
CA HIS A 157 4.14 9.05 -17.63
C HIS A 157 3.08 8.14 -16.99
N ALA A 158 2.98 8.10 -15.66
CA ALA A 158 1.97 7.26 -15.00
C ALA A 158 0.56 7.77 -15.34
N ARG A 159 -0.32 6.81 -15.71
CA ARG A 159 -1.71 7.08 -16.10
C ARG A 159 -2.71 6.79 -14.99
N VAL A 160 -2.25 6.18 -13.92
CA VAL A 160 -3.02 5.81 -12.74
C VAL A 160 -2.32 6.32 -11.49
N PRO A 161 -2.98 6.43 -10.33
CA PRO A 161 -2.32 6.74 -9.07
C PRO A 161 -1.13 5.82 -8.82
N TRP A 162 -0.02 6.36 -8.31
CA TRP A 162 1.17 5.58 -8.06
C TRP A 162 1.85 5.97 -6.74
N PHE A 163 2.55 5.02 -6.14
CA PHE A 163 3.29 5.18 -4.91
C PHE A 163 4.76 4.82 -5.16
N ALA A 164 5.67 5.75 -4.84
CA ALA A 164 7.09 5.41 -4.78
C ALA A 164 7.35 4.48 -3.58
N ILE A 165 8.09 3.40 -3.79
CA ILE A 165 8.32 2.39 -2.76
C ILE A 165 9.76 1.85 -2.80
N GLY A 166 10.26 1.40 -1.66
CA GLY A 166 11.52 0.67 -1.51
C GLY A 166 12.63 1.54 -0.95
N GLY A 167 13.03 1.24 0.28
CA GLY A 167 14.10 1.90 1.01
C GLY A 167 13.84 3.37 1.35
N ILE A 168 12.60 3.82 1.29
CA ILE A 168 12.22 5.20 1.62
C ILE A 168 12.08 5.34 3.13
N ASP A 169 12.69 6.37 3.70
CA ASP A 169 12.65 6.73 5.11
C ASP A 169 12.76 8.26 5.29
N GLU A 170 12.83 8.72 6.55
CA GLU A 170 12.91 10.15 6.88
C GLU A 170 14.17 10.84 6.29
N ALA A 171 15.27 10.10 6.10
CA ALA A 171 16.53 10.67 5.62
C ALA A 171 16.51 10.95 4.10
N ASN A 172 15.69 10.22 3.33
CA ASN A 172 15.71 10.27 1.87
C ASN A 172 14.38 10.64 1.22
N VAL A 173 13.28 10.71 1.96
CA VAL A 173 11.95 11.03 1.41
C VAL A 173 11.92 12.37 0.66
N ALA A 174 12.70 13.35 1.09
CA ALA A 174 12.76 14.66 0.42
C ALA A 174 13.28 14.56 -1.02
N GLU A 175 14.24 13.67 -1.29
CA GLU A 175 14.75 13.42 -2.65
C GLU A 175 13.69 12.74 -3.53
N VAL A 176 12.90 11.84 -2.95
CA VAL A 176 11.81 11.14 -3.63
C VAL A 176 10.70 12.10 -4.02
N VAL A 177 10.34 13.02 -3.11
CA VAL A 177 9.37 14.10 -3.37
C VAL A 177 9.91 15.07 -4.44
N ALA A 178 11.17 15.48 -4.34
CA ALA A 178 11.82 16.33 -5.35
C ALA A 178 11.90 15.66 -6.74
N ALA A 179 11.90 14.33 -6.80
CA ALA A 179 11.80 13.57 -8.04
C ALA A 179 10.37 13.48 -8.61
N GLY A 180 9.37 14.06 -7.93
CA GLY A 180 7.99 14.17 -8.39
C GLY A 180 7.00 13.19 -7.73
N ALA A 181 7.40 12.46 -6.68
CA ALA A 181 6.49 11.60 -5.97
C ALA A 181 5.58 12.41 -5.03
N GLU A 182 4.29 12.29 -5.20
CA GLU A 182 3.27 12.85 -4.30
C GLU A 182 2.77 11.83 -3.26
N ARG A 183 3.09 10.54 -3.50
CA ARG A 183 2.65 9.40 -2.68
C ARG A 183 3.81 8.45 -2.48
N ILE A 184 3.95 7.94 -1.27
CA ILE A 184 4.96 6.93 -0.94
C ILE A 184 4.32 5.71 -0.27
N ALA A 185 4.96 4.56 -0.47
CA ALA A 185 4.67 3.35 0.30
C ALA A 185 5.93 2.95 1.08
N VAL A 186 5.74 2.64 2.35
CA VAL A 186 6.83 2.30 3.27
C VAL A 186 6.52 1.02 4.04
N VAL A 187 7.57 0.31 4.42
CA VAL A 187 7.51 -0.87 5.30
C VAL A 187 8.23 -0.52 6.60
N ARG A 188 9.55 -0.62 6.61
CA ARG A 188 10.39 -0.52 7.80
C ARG A 188 10.49 0.88 8.39
N ALA A 189 10.37 1.91 7.59
CA ALA A 189 10.46 3.29 8.08
C ALA A 189 9.41 3.60 9.17
N ILE A 190 8.29 2.88 9.17
CA ILE A 190 7.28 2.93 10.24
C ILE A 190 7.31 1.63 11.04
N GLY A 191 7.45 0.46 10.39
CA GLY A 191 7.37 -0.85 11.02
C GLY A 191 8.47 -1.12 12.04
N ASP A 192 9.69 -0.63 11.81
CA ASP A 192 10.85 -0.82 12.70
C ASP A 192 11.07 0.41 13.62
N ALA A 193 10.20 1.43 13.54
CA ALA A 193 10.36 2.63 14.34
C ALA A 193 9.96 2.39 15.80
N ALA A 194 10.75 2.91 16.75
CA ALA A 194 10.42 2.87 18.16
C ALA A 194 9.13 3.68 18.49
N ASP A 195 8.80 4.67 17.67
CA ASP A 195 7.58 5.47 17.70
C ASP A 195 6.96 5.54 16.30
N PRO A 196 6.06 4.60 15.96
CA PRO A 196 5.40 4.54 14.64
C PRO A 196 4.58 5.80 14.30
N GLU A 197 3.95 6.42 15.30
CA GLU A 197 3.16 7.64 15.11
C GLU A 197 4.06 8.81 14.70
N ARG A 198 5.17 9.02 15.40
CA ARG A 198 6.14 10.06 15.07
C ARG A 198 6.74 9.84 13.68
N ALA A 199 7.16 8.60 13.37
CA ALA A 199 7.75 8.26 12.07
C ALA A 199 6.77 8.50 10.91
N ALA A 200 5.51 8.08 11.07
CA ALA A 200 4.46 8.34 10.09
C ALA A 200 4.21 9.84 9.91
N ARG A 201 4.17 10.61 11.00
CA ARG A 201 3.97 12.06 10.96
C ARG A 201 5.09 12.78 10.23
N ALA A 202 6.35 12.38 10.45
CA ALA A 202 7.51 12.95 9.75
C ALA A 202 7.44 12.70 8.23
N LEU A 203 7.13 11.46 7.83
CA LEU A 203 6.97 11.10 6.42
C LEU A 203 5.78 11.84 5.79
N ARG A 204 4.66 11.94 6.50
CA ARG A 204 3.48 12.67 6.01
C ARG A 204 3.76 14.16 5.81
N ALA A 205 4.49 14.79 6.73
CA ALA A 205 4.89 16.18 6.61
C ALA A 205 5.80 16.42 5.38
N ALA A 206 6.73 15.52 5.10
CA ALA A 206 7.59 15.59 3.93
C ALA A 206 6.83 15.53 2.60
N LEU A 207 5.66 14.87 2.58
CA LEU A 207 4.77 14.85 1.40
C LEU A 207 3.99 16.15 1.19
N GLY A 208 4.18 17.18 2.01
CA GLY A 208 3.43 18.41 1.92
C GLY A 208 1.99 18.24 2.37
N GLY A 209 1.78 17.68 3.54
CA GLY A 209 0.46 17.49 4.12
C GLY A 209 -0.16 18.79 4.56
N ALA A 210 -1.34 19.16 4.04
CA ALA A 210 -2.25 20.00 4.80
C ALA A 210 -2.67 19.18 6.04
N THR A 211 -2.33 19.68 7.21
CA THR A 211 -2.91 19.21 8.47
C THR A 211 -4.41 19.49 8.39
N VAL A 212 -5.23 18.44 8.44
CA VAL A 212 -6.68 18.58 8.62
C VAL A 212 -6.95 18.91 10.06
#